data_fa7b1a66e278f75d4ec7dad96e55a6be
#
_entry.id   fa7b1a66e278f75d4ec7dad96e55a6be
#
_cell.length_a   1.000
_cell.length_b   1.000
_cell.length_c   1.000
_cell.angle_alpha   90.00
_cell.angle_beta   90.00
_cell.angle_gamma   90.00
#
_symmetry.space_group_name_H-M   'P 1'
#
loop_
_entity.id
_entity.type
_entity.pdbx_description
1 polymer ?
#
loop_
_entity_poly.entity_id
_entity_poly.type
_entity_poly.pdbx_seq_one_letter_code
_entity_poly.pdbx_strand_id
1 'polypeptide(L)'
;MEREIDRRIGAAVMRALNRSIVVKRELSRKARLSIYRLIYIPVLTYGHQRWVMTERMRSRIQAAEMSFLHRVAGLSLRDRVRSLDIREGLGVEPLLLHIERSQLGWLGHLARMPSGCLPLEVFRTCPTRRWPRGRPRTRWRDYISRLAWERLGVPPEDLMEVARERAVWVSLLKLLPPRPGSG
;
A
#
# COMPACT_ATOMS: atom_id res chain seq x y z
N MET A 1 9.10 12.01 -2.47
CA MET A 1 8.10 10.95 -2.26
C MET A 1 6.91 11.41 -1.42
N GLU A 2 7.10 12.01 -0.24
CA GLU A 2 5.98 12.50 0.59
C GLU A 2 5.07 13.49 -0.17
N ARG A 3 5.64 14.48 -0.87
CA ARG A 3 4.88 15.41 -1.72
C ARG A 3 4.07 14.71 -2.83
N GLU A 4 4.59 13.61 -3.36
CA GLU A 4 3.87 12.80 -4.37
C GLU A 4 2.68 12.09 -3.76
N ILE A 5 2.83 11.54 -2.56
CA ILE A 5 1.71 10.90 -1.85
C ILE A 5 0.65 11.93 -1.48
N ASP A 6 1.05 13.12 -1.02
CA ASP A 6 0.10 14.21 -0.73
C ASP A 6 -0.70 14.61 -1.97
N ARG A 7 -0.02 14.75 -3.10
CA ARG A 7 -0.67 15.04 -4.39
C ARG A 7 -1.66 13.93 -4.76
N ARG A 8 -1.31 12.65 -4.53
CA ARG A 8 -2.20 11.52 -4.82
C ARG A 8 -3.37 11.42 -3.87
N ILE A 9 -3.15 11.66 -2.57
CA ILE A 9 -4.24 11.77 -1.60
C ILE A 9 -5.20 12.88 -2.06
N GLY A 10 -4.68 14.06 -2.38
CA GLY A 10 -5.48 15.14 -2.91
C GLY A 10 -6.24 14.76 -4.18
N ALA A 11 -5.57 14.13 -5.15
CA ALA A 11 -6.19 13.71 -6.40
C ALA A 11 -7.26 12.61 -6.19
N ALA A 12 -7.01 11.63 -5.31
CA ALA A 12 -7.96 10.57 -4.99
C ALA A 12 -9.19 11.15 -4.29
N VAL A 13 -8.97 12.01 -3.30
CA VAL A 13 -10.04 12.73 -2.59
C VAL A 13 -10.84 13.59 -3.58
N MET A 14 -10.16 14.38 -4.40
CA MET A 14 -10.82 15.23 -5.39
C MET A 14 -11.61 14.43 -6.42
N ARG A 15 -11.09 13.34 -6.97
CA ARG A 15 -11.80 12.52 -7.97
C ARG A 15 -12.95 11.71 -7.38
N ALA A 16 -12.76 11.14 -6.19
CA ALA A 16 -13.79 10.32 -5.56
C ALA A 16 -14.81 11.13 -4.75
N LEU A 17 -14.40 12.29 -4.21
CA LEU A 17 -15.26 13.18 -3.44
C LEU A 17 -15.72 14.39 -4.25
N ASN A 18 -15.10 14.68 -5.40
CA ASN A 18 -15.40 15.87 -6.14
C ASN A 18 -16.79 15.76 -6.77
N ARG A 19 -17.60 16.67 -6.30
CA ARG A 19 -18.90 17.07 -6.86
C ARG A 19 -19.91 15.94 -6.95
N SER A 20 -20.47 15.67 -5.82
CA SER A 20 -21.80 15.08 -5.72
C SER A 20 -21.94 13.57 -5.79
N ILE A 21 -20.91 12.77 -6.10
CA ILE A 21 -21.16 11.33 -6.27
C ILE A 21 -21.23 10.61 -4.91
N VAL A 22 -20.27 10.83 -3.98
CA VAL A 22 -20.27 10.14 -2.67
C VAL A 22 -21.11 10.89 -1.62
N VAL A 23 -21.28 12.20 -1.80
CA VAL A 23 -22.06 13.08 -0.90
C VAL A 23 -23.56 13.03 -1.21
N LYS A 24 -23.96 12.62 -2.41
CA LYS A 24 -25.39 12.46 -2.75
C LYS A 24 -25.97 11.34 -1.90
N ARG A 25 -26.95 11.69 -1.05
CA ARG A 25 -27.75 10.74 -0.27
C ARG A 25 -28.45 9.67 -1.12
N GLU A 26 -28.62 9.93 -2.42
CA GLU A 26 -29.27 9.06 -3.40
C GLU A 26 -28.46 7.83 -3.79
N LEU A 27 -27.11 7.83 -3.59
CA LEU A 27 -26.30 6.68 -3.92
C LEU A 27 -26.35 5.61 -2.84
N SER A 28 -26.65 4.39 -3.27
CA SER A 28 -26.61 3.23 -2.40
C SER A 28 -25.19 3.02 -1.83
N ARG A 29 -25.12 2.42 -0.63
CA ARG A 29 -23.83 2.04 0.00
C ARG A 29 -22.95 1.20 -0.94
N LYS A 30 -23.60 0.28 -1.71
CA LYS A 30 -22.91 -0.58 -2.69
C LYS A 30 -22.25 0.24 -3.82
N ALA A 31 -22.94 1.25 -4.35
CA ALA A 31 -22.39 2.14 -5.37
C ALA A 31 -21.21 2.96 -4.84
N ARG A 32 -21.27 3.47 -3.61
CA ARG A 32 -20.15 4.19 -2.97
C ARG A 32 -18.93 3.31 -2.78
N LEU A 33 -19.13 2.02 -2.38
CA LEU A 33 -18.05 1.05 -2.27
C LEU A 33 -17.42 0.71 -3.63
N SER A 34 -18.22 0.66 -4.70
CA SER A 34 -17.68 0.50 -6.07
C SER A 34 -16.78 1.67 -6.46
N ILE A 35 -17.17 2.90 -6.14
CA ILE A 35 -16.32 4.09 -6.36
C ILE A 35 -15.01 3.99 -5.56
N TYR A 36 -15.08 3.55 -4.31
CA TYR A 36 -13.90 3.31 -3.49
C TYR A 36 -12.94 2.33 -4.15
N ARG A 37 -13.43 1.18 -4.58
CA ARG A 37 -12.60 0.11 -5.17
C ARG A 37 -12.08 0.46 -6.56
N LEU A 38 -12.90 1.08 -7.41
CA LEU A 38 -12.58 1.29 -8.82
C LEU A 38 -11.89 2.63 -9.11
N ILE A 39 -12.05 3.62 -8.25
CA ILE A 39 -11.51 4.96 -8.48
C ILE A 39 -10.56 5.37 -7.37
N TYR A 40 -11.02 5.32 -6.12
CA TYR A 40 -10.23 5.85 -5.00
C TYR A 40 -8.94 5.08 -4.78
N ILE A 41 -9.03 3.75 -4.64
CA ILE A 41 -7.84 2.90 -4.43
C ILE A 41 -6.85 3.04 -5.59
N PRO A 42 -7.21 2.84 -6.87
CA PRO A 42 -6.25 2.92 -7.97
C PRO A 42 -5.58 4.28 -8.12
N VAL A 43 -6.31 5.38 -7.90
CA VAL A 43 -5.73 6.73 -7.97
C VAL A 43 -4.74 6.96 -6.85
N LEU A 44 -5.09 6.57 -5.62
CA LEU A 44 -4.23 6.75 -4.45
C LEU A 44 -2.98 5.88 -4.52
N THR A 45 -3.12 4.64 -4.95
CA THR A 45 -2.04 3.64 -4.93
C THR A 45 -1.25 3.53 -6.23
N TYR A 46 -1.49 4.38 -7.22
CA TYR A 46 -0.76 4.30 -8.49
C TYR A 46 0.76 4.42 -8.29
N GLY A 47 1.52 3.41 -8.74
CA GLY A 47 2.98 3.39 -8.64
C GLY A 47 3.53 3.10 -7.23
N HIS A 48 2.68 2.66 -6.30
CA HIS A 48 3.04 2.37 -4.91
C HIS A 48 4.04 1.21 -4.75
N GLN A 49 4.21 0.37 -5.78
CA GLN A 49 5.15 -0.73 -5.76
C GLN A 49 6.59 -0.28 -5.45
N ARG A 50 6.93 0.96 -5.82
CA ARG A 50 8.26 1.55 -5.64
C ARG A 50 8.36 2.49 -4.44
N TRP A 51 7.32 2.62 -3.63
CA TRP A 51 7.35 3.52 -2.48
C TRP A 51 8.13 2.90 -1.32
N VAL A 52 8.96 3.72 -0.68
CA VAL A 52 9.53 3.41 0.63
C VAL A 52 8.61 4.02 1.67
N MET A 53 7.82 3.16 2.33
CA MET A 53 6.79 3.60 3.28
C MET A 53 7.42 3.96 4.62
N THR A 54 7.32 5.22 5.02
CA THR A 54 7.60 5.69 6.37
C THR A 54 6.33 5.63 7.23
N GLU A 55 6.47 5.62 8.56
CA GLU A 55 5.31 5.63 9.47
C GLU A 55 4.41 6.86 9.23
N ARG A 56 5.02 8.01 8.96
CA ARG A 56 4.27 9.22 8.59
C ARG A 56 3.42 9.02 7.34
N MET A 57 3.97 8.35 6.31
CA MET A 57 3.24 8.06 5.08
C MET A 57 2.12 7.06 5.31
N ARG A 58 2.37 6.03 6.12
CA ARG A 58 1.35 5.03 6.53
C ARG A 58 0.18 5.72 7.22
N SER A 59 0.45 6.54 8.24
CA SER A 59 -0.58 7.29 8.97
C SER A 59 -1.40 8.19 8.06
N ARG A 60 -0.77 8.86 7.10
CA ARG A 60 -1.48 9.75 6.15
C ARG A 60 -2.39 8.98 5.20
N ILE A 61 -1.93 7.85 4.67
CA ILE A 61 -2.73 6.99 3.80
C ILE A 61 -3.90 6.41 4.57
N GLN A 62 -3.67 5.95 5.79
CA GLN A 62 -4.72 5.42 6.66
C GLN A 62 -5.76 6.49 7.02
N ALA A 63 -5.33 7.70 7.37
CA ALA A 63 -6.24 8.81 7.64
C ALA A 63 -7.09 9.17 6.41
N ALA A 64 -6.49 9.19 5.23
CA ALA A 64 -7.20 9.46 3.98
C ALA A 64 -8.21 8.35 3.66
N GLU A 65 -7.84 7.07 3.84
CA GLU A 65 -8.74 5.92 3.70
C GLU A 65 -9.92 6.04 4.65
N MET A 66 -9.66 6.24 5.94
CA MET A 66 -10.71 6.31 6.96
C MET A 66 -11.64 7.50 6.75
N SER A 67 -11.12 8.64 6.34
CA SER A 67 -11.95 9.80 5.98
C SER A 67 -12.94 9.47 4.87
N PHE A 68 -12.56 8.62 3.91
CA PHE A 68 -13.47 8.16 2.86
C PHE A 68 -14.48 7.13 3.38
N LEU A 69 -14.01 6.12 4.13
CA LEU A 69 -14.85 5.03 4.63
C LEU A 69 -15.91 5.53 5.64
N HIS A 70 -15.59 6.50 6.49
CA HIS A 70 -16.57 7.17 7.35
C HIS A 70 -17.74 7.75 6.53
N ARG A 71 -17.44 8.43 5.43
CA ARG A 71 -18.48 9.00 4.55
C ARG A 71 -19.31 7.93 3.86
N VAL A 72 -18.69 6.81 3.44
CA VAL A 72 -19.42 5.66 2.87
C VAL A 72 -20.35 5.04 3.89
N ALA A 73 -19.89 4.89 5.13
CA ALA A 73 -20.68 4.34 6.23
C ALA A 73 -21.78 5.31 6.73
N GLY A 74 -21.70 6.60 6.36
CA GLY A 74 -22.60 7.63 6.88
C GLY A 74 -22.31 8.01 8.33
N LEU A 75 -21.08 7.74 8.80
CA LEU A 75 -20.64 8.00 10.16
C LEU A 75 -19.92 9.36 10.26
N SER A 76 -20.12 10.03 11.38
CA SER A 76 -19.37 11.22 11.77
C SER A 76 -18.15 10.82 12.60
N LEU A 77 -17.12 11.67 12.61
CA LEU A 77 -15.97 11.51 13.51
C LEU A 77 -16.39 11.59 15.00
N ARG A 78 -17.54 12.18 15.29
CA ARG A 78 -18.10 12.26 16.66
C ARG A 78 -18.59 10.91 17.17
N ASP A 79 -18.93 9.98 16.28
CA ASP A 79 -19.50 8.66 16.64
C ASP A 79 -18.45 7.72 17.25
N ARG A 80 -17.17 8.10 17.20
CA ARG A 80 -16.03 7.38 17.81
C ARG A 80 -15.99 5.88 17.51
N VAL A 81 -16.46 5.46 16.32
CA VAL A 81 -16.44 4.08 15.88
C VAL A 81 -15.01 3.69 15.51
N ARG A 82 -14.57 2.51 15.92
CA ARG A 82 -13.23 2.01 15.61
C ARG A 82 -13.08 1.77 14.11
N SER A 83 -11.89 2.06 13.57
CA SER A 83 -11.58 1.84 12.15
C SER A 83 -11.77 0.40 11.71
N LEU A 84 -11.52 -0.56 12.62
CA LEU A 84 -11.70 -1.98 12.36
C LEU A 84 -13.19 -2.30 12.12
N ASP A 85 -14.06 -1.84 13.01
CA ASP A 85 -15.51 -2.06 12.92
C ASP A 85 -16.11 -1.50 11.62
N ILE A 86 -15.61 -0.33 11.20
CA ILE A 86 -16.01 0.30 9.93
C ILE A 86 -15.58 -0.56 8.74
N ARG A 87 -14.34 -1.05 8.74
CA ARG A 87 -13.84 -1.90 7.64
C ARG A 87 -14.59 -3.23 7.57
N GLU A 88 -14.81 -3.88 8.69
CA GLU A 88 -15.59 -5.12 8.79
C GLU A 88 -17.03 -4.91 8.33
N GLY A 89 -17.69 -3.89 8.84
CA GLY A 89 -19.05 -3.54 8.45
C GLY A 89 -19.22 -3.15 6.98
N LEU A 90 -18.12 -2.72 6.31
CA LEU A 90 -18.09 -2.40 4.88
C LEU A 90 -17.53 -3.55 4.02
N GLY A 91 -16.99 -4.61 4.61
CA GLY A 91 -16.31 -5.69 3.89
C GLY A 91 -15.10 -5.18 3.10
N VAL A 92 -14.27 -4.34 3.74
CA VAL A 92 -13.11 -3.68 3.11
C VAL A 92 -11.83 -4.10 3.82
N GLU A 93 -10.87 -4.58 3.06
CA GLU A 93 -9.52 -4.88 3.55
C GLU A 93 -8.74 -3.57 3.79
N PRO A 94 -7.87 -3.51 4.82
CA PRO A 94 -7.02 -2.35 5.05
C PRO A 94 -6.16 -2.00 3.83
N LEU A 95 -6.17 -0.74 3.41
CA LEU A 95 -5.43 -0.28 2.24
C LEU A 95 -3.92 -0.47 2.37
N LEU A 96 -3.38 -0.36 3.58
CA LEU A 96 -1.97 -0.62 3.84
C LEU A 96 -1.59 -2.08 3.56
N LEU A 97 -2.47 -3.03 3.89
CA LEU A 97 -2.26 -4.44 3.57
C LEU A 97 -2.26 -4.68 2.06
N HIS A 98 -3.17 -4.04 1.33
CA HIS A 98 -3.18 -4.06 -0.14
C HIS A 98 -1.87 -3.54 -0.73
N ILE A 99 -1.34 -2.41 -0.21
CA ILE A 99 -0.07 -1.83 -0.65
C ILE A 99 1.09 -2.79 -0.37
N GLU A 100 1.20 -3.33 0.84
CA GLU A 100 2.27 -4.26 1.23
C GLU A 100 2.26 -5.53 0.37
N ARG A 101 1.08 -6.13 0.18
CA ARG A 101 0.90 -7.31 -0.67
C ARG A 101 1.33 -7.04 -2.11
N SER A 102 0.99 -5.89 -2.64
CA SER A 102 1.38 -5.49 -4.00
C SER A 102 2.88 -5.21 -4.12
N GLN A 103 3.51 -4.59 -3.12
CA GLN A 103 4.96 -4.36 -3.08
C GLN A 103 5.74 -5.68 -3.04
N LEU A 104 5.33 -6.59 -2.18
CA LEU A 104 5.92 -7.94 -2.11
C LEU A 104 5.63 -8.74 -3.40
N GLY A 105 4.44 -8.59 -3.97
CA GLY A 105 4.10 -9.18 -5.28
C GLY A 105 5.04 -8.70 -6.39
N TRP A 106 5.38 -7.41 -6.39
CA TRP A 106 6.35 -6.82 -7.32
C TRP A 106 7.76 -7.39 -7.10
N LEU A 107 8.19 -7.59 -5.85
CA LEU A 107 9.45 -8.26 -5.56
C LEU A 107 9.48 -9.68 -6.16
N GLY A 108 8.42 -10.46 -5.99
CA GLY A 108 8.32 -11.79 -6.61
C GLY A 108 8.37 -11.73 -8.15
N HIS A 109 7.82 -10.68 -8.77
CA HIS A 109 7.98 -10.46 -10.21
C HIS A 109 9.44 -10.17 -10.57
N LEU A 110 10.12 -9.30 -9.85
CA LEU A 110 11.54 -9.00 -10.05
C LEU A 110 12.43 -10.25 -9.91
N ALA A 111 12.16 -11.09 -8.90
CA ALA A 111 12.95 -12.31 -8.67
C ALA A 111 12.88 -13.31 -9.83
N ARG A 112 11.78 -13.29 -10.59
CA ARG A 112 11.56 -14.17 -11.76
C ARG A 112 11.96 -13.56 -13.10
N MET A 113 12.45 -12.31 -13.11
CA MET A 113 12.92 -11.70 -14.35
C MET A 113 14.20 -12.40 -14.85
N PRO A 114 14.38 -12.52 -16.17
CA PRO A 114 15.63 -12.96 -16.76
C PRO A 114 16.81 -12.09 -16.36
N SER A 115 18.00 -12.68 -16.26
CA SER A 115 19.24 -11.92 -16.05
C SER A 115 19.44 -10.92 -17.20
N GLY A 116 19.94 -9.73 -16.89
CA GLY A 116 20.10 -8.64 -17.85
C GLY A 116 18.89 -7.71 -17.99
N CYS A 117 17.75 -8.03 -17.38
CA CYS A 117 16.63 -7.08 -17.31
C CYS A 117 16.96 -5.91 -16.38
N LEU A 118 16.86 -4.70 -16.91
CA LEU A 118 17.23 -3.47 -16.19
C LEU A 118 16.62 -3.35 -14.76
N PRO A 119 15.33 -3.65 -14.50
CA PRO A 119 14.78 -3.55 -13.16
C PRO A 119 15.45 -4.50 -12.15
N LEU A 120 15.80 -5.72 -12.57
CA LEU A 120 16.49 -6.70 -11.74
C LEU A 120 17.93 -6.26 -11.45
N GLU A 121 18.63 -5.76 -12.48
CA GLU A 121 20.00 -5.26 -12.33
C GLU A 121 20.04 -4.06 -11.39
N VAL A 122 19.14 -3.10 -11.53
CA VAL A 122 19.02 -1.95 -10.62
C VAL A 122 18.75 -2.40 -9.18
N PHE A 123 17.93 -3.44 -9.00
CA PHE A 123 17.66 -3.99 -7.68
C PHE A 123 18.91 -4.65 -7.05
N ARG A 124 19.72 -5.33 -7.84
CA ARG A 124 20.94 -6.03 -7.40
C ARG A 124 22.11 -5.07 -7.18
N THR A 125 22.18 -3.98 -7.94
CA THR A 125 23.33 -3.07 -7.93
C THR A 125 23.41 -2.27 -6.64
N CYS A 126 24.62 -2.22 -6.07
CA CYS A 126 24.97 -1.26 -5.02
C CYS A 126 25.62 -0.03 -5.65
N PRO A 127 25.20 1.21 -5.34
CA PRO A 127 25.90 2.40 -5.82
C PRO A 127 27.35 2.42 -5.31
N THR A 128 28.27 2.61 -6.22
CA THR A 128 29.71 2.68 -5.96
C THR A 128 30.19 4.10 -5.65
N ARG A 129 29.34 5.11 -5.82
CA ARG A 129 29.69 6.51 -5.60
C ARG A 129 29.63 6.92 -4.14
N ARG A 130 30.47 7.90 -3.78
CA ARG A 130 30.50 8.55 -2.47
C ARG A 130 29.09 9.05 -2.09
N TRP A 131 28.63 8.70 -0.92
CA TRP A 131 27.33 9.12 -0.42
C TRP A 131 27.27 10.64 -0.22
N PRO A 132 26.16 11.29 -0.58
CA PRO A 132 25.95 12.68 -0.23
C PRO A 132 25.95 12.86 1.29
N ARG A 133 26.41 14.02 1.77
CA ARG A 133 26.39 14.35 3.20
C ARG A 133 24.96 14.30 3.74
N GLY A 134 24.79 13.78 4.94
CA GLY A 134 23.52 13.66 5.65
C GLY A 134 23.06 12.22 5.84
N ARG A 135 21.86 12.04 6.43
CA ARG A 135 21.29 10.71 6.67
C ARG A 135 21.02 10.01 5.32
N PRO A 136 21.55 8.80 5.10
CA PRO A 136 21.30 8.04 3.88
C PRO A 136 19.80 7.82 3.69
N ARG A 137 19.32 7.99 2.47
CA ARG A 137 17.94 7.65 2.13
C ARG A 137 17.80 6.13 2.13
N THR A 138 16.77 5.61 2.77
CA THR A 138 16.45 4.17 2.72
C THR A 138 16.20 3.78 1.26
N ARG A 139 16.93 2.79 0.78
CA ARG A 139 16.72 2.24 -0.56
C ARG A 139 15.48 1.36 -0.56
N TRP A 140 14.86 1.23 -1.71
CA TRP A 140 13.72 0.35 -1.85
C TRP A 140 14.07 -1.12 -1.56
N ARG A 141 15.26 -1.58 -1.97
CA ARG A 141 15.77 -2.90 -1.65
C ARG A 141 15.80 -3.18 -0.13
N ASP A 142 16.40 -2.26 0.62
CA ASP A 142 16.54 -2.43 2.08
C ASP A 142 15.17 -2.37 2.77
N TYR A 143 14.30 -1.50 2.27
CA TYR A 143 12.93 -1.39 2.74
C TYR A 143 12.13 -2.69 2.49
N ILE A 144 12.17 -3.22 1.26
CA ILE A 144 11.36 -4.38 0.90
C ILE A 144 11.88 -5.68 1.55
N SER A 145 13.20 -5.80 1.74
CA SER A 145 13.79 -6.93 2.46
C SER A 145 13.36 -6.93 3.93
N ARG A 146 13.40 -5.76 4.58
CA ARG A 146 12.90 -5.62 5.94
C ARG A 146 11.38 -5.89 6.02
N LEU A 147 10.61 -5.41 5.05
CA LEU A 147 9.17 -5.68 5.00
C LEU A 147 8.89 -7.18 4.88
N ALA A 148 9.63 -7.90 4.03
CA ALA A 148 9.48 -9.35 3.87
C ALA A 148 9.84 -10.09 5.17
N TRP A 149 10.92 -9.69 5.84
CA TRP A 149 11.28 -10.23 7.13
C TRP A 149 10.19 -9.99 8.20
N GLU A 150 9.76 -8.74 8.37
CA GLU A 150 8.74 -8.36 9.37
C GLU A 150 7.38 -9.02 9.13
N ARG A 151 7.04 -9.29 7.87
CA ARG A 151 5.67 -9.67 7.50
C ARG A 151 5.53 -11.15 7.14
N LEU A 152 6.55 -11.75 6.56
CA LEU A 152 6.54 -13.13 6.08
C LEU A 152 7.54 -14.02 6.81
N GLY A 153 8.43 -13.45 7.64
CA GLY A 153 9.49 -14.20 8.32
C GLY A 153 10.57 -14.74 7.36
N VAL A 154 10.65 -14.19 6.12
CA VAL A 154 11.64 -14.62 5.13
C VAL A 154 12.91 -13.80 5.31
N PRO A 155 14.06 -14.43 5.64
CA PRO A 155 15.31 -13.71 5.85
C PRO A 155 15.85 -13.12 4.54
N PRO A 156 16.63 -12.01 4.61
CA PRO A 156 17.13 -11.32 3.43
C PRO A 156 17.98 -12.17 2.49
N GLU A 157 18.71 -13.14 3.02
CA GLU A 157 19.55 -14.09 2.30
C GLU A 157 18.74 -15.02 1.39
N ASP A 158 17.61 -15.52 1.88
CA ASP A 158 16.76 -16.48 1.17
C ASP A 158 15.67 -15.77 0.32
N LEU A 159 15.53 -14.47 0.51
CA LEU A 159 14.41 -13.69 -0.02
C LEU A 159 14.23 -13.84 -1.53
N MET A 160 15.33 -13.79 -2.28
CA MET A 160 15.26 -13.87 -3.75
C MET A 160 14.97 -15.31 -4.24
N GLU A 161 15.40 -16.30 -3.50
CA GLU A 161 15.14 -17.71 -3.82
C GLU A 161 13.68 -18.04 -3.55
N VAL A 162 13.18 -17.76 -2.37
CA VAL A 162 11.77 -17.96 -1.98
C VAL A 162 10.81 -17.17 -2.90
N ALA A 163 11.17 -15.90 -3.22
CA ALA A 163 10.35 -15.07 -4.10
C ALA A 163 10.35 -15.55 -5.57
N ARG A 164 11.35 -16.34 -6.00
CA ARG A 164 11.42 -16.95 -7.33
C ARG A 164 10.39 -18.07 -7.47
N GLU A 165 10.13 -18.81 -6.41
CA GLU A 165 9.12 -19.86 -6.39
C GLU A 165 7.70 -19.28 -6.32
N ARG A 166 7.08 -19.15 -7.50
CA ARG A 166 5.79 -18.45 -7.62
C ARG A 166 4.69 -19.04 -6.74
N ALA A 167 4.59 -20.35 -6.63
CA ALA A 167 3.54 -21.01 -5.86
C ALA A 167 3.68 -20.72 -4.37
N VAL A 168 4.88 -20.86 -3.83
CA VAL A 168 5.19 -20.57 -2.43
C VAL A 168 4.98 -19.10 -2.13
N TRP A 169 5.52 -18.21 -2.99
CA TRP A 169 5.40 -16.76 -2.79
C TRP A 169 3.95 -16.28 -2.77
N VAL A 170 3.13 -16.73 -3.72
CA VAL A 170 1.70 -16.38 -3.76
C VAL A 170 0.95 -16.90 -2.54
N SER A 171 1.28 -18.09 -2.04
CA SER A 171 0.67 -18.64 -0.83
C SER A 171 1.01 -17.80 0.39
N LEU A 172 2.27 -17.40 0.57
CA LEU A 172 2.70 -16.51 1.65
C LEU A 172 1.97 -15.16 1.59
N LEU A 173 1.84 -14.58 0.41
CA LEU A 173 1.14 -13.30 0.23
C LEU A 173 -0.36 -13.38 0.54
N LYS A 174 -1.01 -14.51 0.26
CA LYS A 174 -2.42 -14.71 0.60
C LYS A 174 -2.65 -14.81 2.11
N LEU A 175 -1.71 -15.39 2.83
CA LEU A 175 -1.78 -15.55 4.28
C LEU A 175 -1.36 -14.29 5.07
N LEU A 176 -0.92 -13.22 4.38
CA LEU A 176 -0.45 -12.01 5.03
C LEU A 176 -1.56 -11.36 5.87
N PRO A 177 -1.42 -11.31 7.21
CA PRO A 177 -2.44 -10.75 8.08
C PRO A 177 -2.41 -9.20 8.06
N PRO A 178 -3.47 -8.51 8.45
CA PRO A 178 -3.43 -7.08 8.73
C PRO A 178 -2.38 -6.76 9.80
N ARG A 179 -1.82 -5.54 9.77
CA ARG A 179 -0.92 -5.11 10.85
C ARG A 179 -1.70 -4.94 12.16
N PRO A 180 -1.13 -5.39 13.30
CA PRO A 180 -1.70 -5.03 14.59
C PRO A 180 -1.67 -3.50 14.75
N GLY A 181 -2.73 -2.92 15.28
CA GLY A 181 -2.83 -1.47 15.48
C GLY A 181 -3.26 -0.64 14.26
N SER A 182 -3.65 -1.27 13.14
CA SER A 182 -4.28 -0.58 12.01
C SER A 182 -5.78 -0.28 12.23
N GLY A 183 -6.22 -0.37 13.49
CA GLY A 183 -7.56 -0.05 13.94
C GLY A 183 -7.73 1.40 14.38
#